data_adc84f77aa3be3bc9417d2c84f655527
#
_entry.id   adc84f77aa3be3bc9417d2c84f655527
#
_cell.length_a   1.000
_cell.length_b   1.000
_cell.length_c   1.000
_cell.angle_alpha   90.00
_cell.angle_beta   90.00
_cell.angle_gamma   90.00
#
_symmetry.space_group_name_H-M   'P 1'
#
loop_
_entity.id
_entity.type
_entity.pdbx_description
1 polymer ?
#
loop_
_entity_poly.entity_id
_entity_poly.type
_entity_poly.pdbx_seq_one_letter_code
_entity_poly.pdbx_strand_id
1 'polypeptide(L)'
;MEENAARPEVTTTESGLQYEVLVEGTGPRPSATDTVVTHYHGTLTDGTVFDSSVERGSPASFPVNRVIAGWTEALQMMGVGAKWRLVIPPELAYGERGAGGTIPPKATLVFEVELLEIQ
;
A
#
# COMPACT_ATOMS: atom_id res chain seq x y z
N MET A 1 -12.68 -2.57 8.45
CA MET A 1 -11.96 -3.63 7.74
C MET A 1 -12.79 -4.88 7.48
N GLU A 2 -13.71 -5.22 8.37
CA GLU A 2 -14.55 -6.40 8.18
C GLU A 2 -15.41 -6.32 6.92
N GLU A 3 -15.98 -5.17 6.62
CA GLU A 3 -16.76 -4.96 5.40
C GLU A 3 -15.90 -5.14 4.14
N ASN A 4 -14.68 -4.64 4.17
CA ASN A 4 -13.76 -4.79 3.04
C ASN A 4 -13.37 -6.26 2.86
N ALA A 5 -13.09 -6.99 3.94
CA ALA A 5 -12.72 -8.39 3.89
C ALA A 5 -13.86 -9.28 3.35
N ALA A 6 -15.11 -8.84 3.50
CA ALA A 6 -16.27 -9.58 3.02
C ALA A 6 -16.47 -9.47 1.49
N ARG A 7 -15.78 -8.55 0.83
CA ARG A 7 -15.88 -8.39 -0.63
C ARG A 7 -15.15 -9.54 -1.34
N PRO A 8 -15.78 -10.20 -2.34
CA PRO A 8 -15.16 -11.37 -2.99
C PRO A 8 -13.82 -11.12 -3.65
N GLU A 9 -13.57 -9.90 -4.12
CA GLU A 9 -12.33 -9.51 -4.80
C GLU A 9 -11.19 -9.18 -3.84
N VAL A 10 -11.45 -9.16 -2.52
CA VAL A 10 -10.45 -8.82 -1.51
C VAL A 10 -9.88 -10.09 -0.88
N THR A 11 -8.56 -10.14 -0.79
CA THR A 11 -7.82 -11.20 -0.11
C THR A 11 -7.24 -10.65 1.19
N THR A 12 -7.38 -11.38 2.28
CA THR A 12 -6.75 -11.04 3.57
C THR A 12 -5.58 -11.97 3.81
N THR A 13 -4.40 -11.41 4.09
CA THR A 13 -3.22 -12.20 4.40
C THR A 13 -3.18 -12.57 5.89
N GLU A 14 -2.25 -13.45 6.27
CA GLU A 14 -2.09 -13.87 7.67
C GLU A 14 -1.78 -12.70 8.60
N SER A 15 -1.07 -11.67 8.09
CA SER A 15 -0.74 -10.49 8.89
C SER A 15 -1.92 -9.55 9.11
N GLY A 16 -3.01 -9.74 8.37
CA GLY A 16 -4.18 -8.87 8.41
C GLY A 16 -4.23 -7.84 7.29
N LEU A 17 -3.23 -7.80 6.42
CA LEU A 17 -3.26 -6.95 5.23
C LEU A 17 -4.39 -7.42 4.31
N GLN A 18 -5.17 -6.47 3.82
CA GLN A 18 -6.22 -6.75 2.83
C GLN A 18 -5.82 -6.09 1.51
N TYR A 19 -5.96 -6.83 0.42
CA TYR A 19 -5.64 -6.30 -0.90
C TYR A 19 -6.63 -6.74 -1.95
N GLU A 20 -6.75 -5.89 -2.97
CA GLU A 20 -7.57 -6.15 -4.15
C GLU A 20 -6.72 -5.84 -5.37
N VAL A 21 -6.63 -6.77 -6.32
CA VAL A 21 -5.88 -6.59 -7.56
C VAL A 21 -6.75 -5.81 -8.53
N LEU A 22 -6.35 -4.58 -8.85
CA LEU A 22 -7.05 -3.73 -9.82
C LEU A 22 -6.51 -3.94 -11.23
N VAL A 23 -5.19 -4.10 -11.35
CA VAL A 23 -4.50 -4.43 -12.60
C VAL A 23 -3.45 -5.47 -12.27
N GLU A 24 -3.43 -6.57 -13.00
CA GLU A 24 -2.40 -7.59 -12.83
C GLU A 24 -1.11 -7.15 -13.49
N GLY A 25 0.00 -7.29 -12.77
CA GLY A 25 1.32 -7.05 -13.34
C GLY A 25 1.85 -8.31 -14.00
N THR A 26 2.61 -8.10 -15.06
CA THR A 26 3.23 -9.21 -15.81
C THR A 26 4.75 -9.26 -15.67
N GLY A 27 5.34 -8.25 -15.01
CA GLY A 27 6.78 -8.18 -14.79
C GLY A 27 7.23 -8.89 -13.53
N PRO A 28 8.52 -8.77 -13.21
CA PRO A 28 9.09 -9.43 -12.04
C PRO A 28 8.57 -8.83 -10.73
N ARG A 29 8.69 -9.59 -9.65
CA ARG A 29 8.37 -9.14 -8.30
C ARG A 29 9.65 -8.65 -7.63
N PRO A 30 9.59 -7.54 -6.87
CA PRO A 30 10.75 -7.08 -6.12
C PRO A 30 11.03 -7.96 -4.90
N SER A 31 12.29 -7.96 -4.46
CA SER A 31 12.68 -8.54 -3.18
C SER A 31 12.71 -7.46 -2.11
N ALA A 32 12.86 -7.88 -0.85
CA ALA A 32 12.92 -6.95 0.28
C ALA A 32 14.09 -5.95 0.19
N THR A 33 15.14 -6.28 -0.55
CA THR A 33 16.32 -5.42 -0.70
C THR A 33 16.29 -4.54 -1.94
N ASP A 34 15.26 -4.66 -2.77
CA ASP A 34 15.12 -3.84 -3.97
C ASP A 34 14.60 -2.45 -3.66
N THR A 35 14.88 -1.51 -4.56
CA THR A 35 14.25 -0.19 -4.60
C THR A 35 13.25 -0.19 -5.75
N VAL A 36 12.07 0.33 -5.49
CA VAL A 36 10.97 0.36 -6.47
C VAL A 36 10.52 1.78 -6.76
N VAL A 37 9.96 1.98 -7.94
CA VAL A 37 9.29 3.23 -8.32
C VAL A 37 7.79 2.96 -8.35
N THR A 38 7.03 3.75 -7.63
CA THR A 38 5.58 3.58 -7.51
C THR A 38 4.83 4.88 -7.72
N HIS A 39 3.61 4.79 -8.24
CA HIS A 39 2.58 5.79 -8.03
C HIS A 39 1.64 5.29 -6.95
N TYR A 40 1.21 6.18 -6.06
CA TYR A 40 0.31 5.79 -4.98
C TYR A 40 -0.62 6.93 -4.60
N HIS A 41 -1.76 6.56 -4.01
CA HIS A 41 -2.75 7.50 -3.50
C HIS A 41 -3.23 6.94 -2.16
N GLY A 42 -2.90 7.64 -1.07
CA GLY A 42 -3.19 7.18 0.29
C GLY A 42 -4.28 8.03 0.95
N THR A 43 -5.27 7.35 1.52
CA THR A 43 -6.37 8.00 2.22
C THR A 43 -6.62 7.33 3.57
N LEU A 44 -7.24 8.11 4.47
CA LEU A 44 -7.87 7.56 5.67
C LEU A 44 -9.21 6.94 5.28
N THR A 45 -9.83 6.21 6.21
CA THR A 45 -11.11 5.56 5.94
C THR A 45 -12.25 6.53 5.69
N ASP A 46 -12.11 7.78 6.12
CA ASP A 46 -13.09 8.85 5.86
C ASP A 46 -12.89 9.55 4.52
N GLY A 47 -11.90 9.12 3.73
CA GLY A 47 -11.60 9.69 2.42
C GLY A 47 -10.58 10.83 2.43
N THR A 48 -10.08 11.23 3.60
CA THR A 48 -9.06 12.27 3.70
C THR A 48 -7.76 11.79 3.06
N VAL A 49 -7.25 12.51 2.05
CA VAL A 49 -5.97 12.21 1.40
C VAL A 49 -4.85 12.69 2.32
N PHE A 50 -3.94 11.79 2.70
CA PHE A 50 -2.79 12.18 3.52
C PHE A 50 -1.49 12.20 2.73
N ASP A 51 -1.41 11.49 1.62
CA ASP A 51 -0.25 11.50 0.74
C ASP A 51 -0.62 10.92 -0.61
N SER A 52 -0.12 11.52 -1.70
CA SER A 52 -0.43 11.04 -3.04
C SER A 52 0.62 11.50 -4.04
N SER A 53 1.34 10.54 -4.63
CA SER A 53 2.25 10.82 -5.74
C SER A 53 1.46 11.20 -7.00
N VAL A 54 0.25 10.67 -7.14
CA VAL A 54 -0.65 10.98 -8.26
C VAL A 54 -1.01 12.46 -8.26
N GLU A 55 -1.36 13.00 -7.09
CA GLU A 55 -1.70 14.43 -6.97
C GLU A 55 -0.50 15.33 -7.19
N ARG A 56 0.70 14.88 -6.81
CA ARG A 56 1.93 15.60 -7.08
C ARG A 56 2.37 15.52 -8.55
N GLY A 57 1.82 14.56 -9.29
CA GLY A 57 2.17 14.35 -10.70
C GLY A 57 3.54 13.70 -10.92
N SER A 58 4.10 13.05 -9.90
CA SER A 58 5.46 12.48 -9.97
C SER A 58 5.55 11.22 -9.12
N PRO A 59 5.99 10.08 -9.70
CA PRO A 59 6.17 8.86 -8.93
C PRO A 59 7.31 8.99 -7.91
N ALA A 60 7.31 8.11 -6.93
CA ALA A 60 8.29 8.12 -5.85
C ALA A 60 9.05 6.80 -5.81
N SER A 61 10.32 6.87 -5.42
CA SER A 61 11.18 5.70 -5.25
C SER A 61 11.29 5.34 -3.77
N PHE A 62 11.17 4.04 -3.47
CA PHE A 62 11.27 3.54 -2.09
C PHE A 62 12.08 2.26 -2.03
N PRO A 63 12.97 2.11 -1.03
CA PRO A 63 13.47 0.79 -0.67
C PRO A 63 12.32 -0.05 -0.08
N VAL A 64 12.14 -1.27 -0.57
CA VAL A 64 11.01 -2.13 -0.17
C VAL A 64 10.97 -2.38 1.33
N ASN A 65 12.12 -2.51 1.97
CA ASN A 65 12.22 -2.79 3.40
C ASN A 65 12.25 -1.55 4.30
N ARG A 66 12.01 -0.35 3.74
CA ARG A 66 12.04 0.91 4.50
C ARG A 66 10.72 1.69 4.43
N VAL A 67 9.66 1.01 4.07
CA VAL A 67 8.30 1.56 4.07
C VAL A 67 7.50 0.85 5.17
N ILE A 68 6.26 1.28 5.38
CA ILE A 68 5.41 0.61 6.38
C ILE A 68 5.26 -0.87 6.06
N ALA A 69 5.05 -1.69 7.09
CA ALA A 69 5.06 -3.15 6.95
C ALA A 69 4.05 -3.66 5.91
N GLY A 70 2.88 -3.05 5.83
CA GLY A 70 1.87 -3.43 4.83
C GLY A 70 2.35 -3.25 3.40
N TRP A 71 3.13 -2.19 3.13
CA TRP A 71 3.73 -1.96 1.82
C TRP A 71 4.85 -2.96 1.54
N THR A 72 5.71 -3.22 2.54
CA THR A 72 6.81 -4.20 2.39
C THR A 72 6.25 -5.56 2.00
N GLU A 73 5.17 -5.97 2.63
CA GLU A 73 4.50 -7.23 2.31
C GLU A 73 3.89 -7.20 0.91
N ALA A 74 3.09 -6.17 0.60
CA ALA A 74 2.36 -6.08 -0.67
C ALA A 74 3.31 -5.99 -1.87
N LEU A 75 4.35 -5.15 -1.78
CA LEU A 75 5.27 -4.95 -2.90
C LEU A 75 5.98 -6.22 -3.31
N GLN A 76 6.28 -7.12 -2.38
CA GLN A 76 6.92 -8.39 -2.70
C GLN A 76 5.98 -9.38 -3.38
N MET A 77 4.67 -9.15 -3.31
CA MET A 77 3.65 -9.96 -3.98
C MET A 77 3.25 -9.38 -5.34
N MET A 78 3.51 -8.09 -5.57
CA MET A 78 3.12 -7.40 -6.81
C MET A 78 4.18 -7.57 -7.89
N GLY A 79 3.75 -7.83 -9.12
CA GLY A 79 4.64 -7.76 -10.28
C GLY A 79 4.67 -6.36 -10.85
N VAL A 80 5.73 -6.02 -11.60
CA VAL A 80 5.82 -4.73 -12.30
C VAL A 80 4.63 -4.59 -13.25
N GLY A 81 3.98 -3.46 -13.22
CA GLY A 81 2.75 -3.17 -13.95
C GLY A 81 1.48 -3.40 -13.14
N ALA A 82 1.58 -4.02 -11.96
CA ALA A 82 0.43 -4.26 -11.11
C ALA A 82 -0.07 -2.97 -10.46
N LYS A 83 -1.37 -2.89 -10.27
CA LYS A 83 -2.00 -1.84 -9.46
C LYS A 83 -2.93 -2.52 -8.47
N TRP A 84 -2.67 -2.33 -7.19
CA TRP A 84 -3.43 -2.94 -6.10
C TRP A 84 -4.04 -1.87 -5.19
N ARG A 85 -5.21 -2.18 -4.65
CA ARG A 85 -5.81 -1.40 -3.57
C ARG A 85 -5.51 -2.13 -2.27
N LEU A 86 -4.88 -1.44 -1.33
CA LEU A 86 -4.49 -1.99 -0.05
C LEU A 86 -5.33 -1.37 1.06
N VAL A 87 -5.81 -2.19 1.99
CA VAL A 87 -6.39 -1.72 3.25
C VAL A 87 -5.49 -2.27 4.34
N ILE A 88 -4.82 -1.36 5.04
CA ILE A 88 -3.71 -1.70 5.93
C ILE A 88 -4.13 -1.41 7.37
N PRO A 89 -4.18 -2.44 8.23
CA PRO A 89 -4.49 -2.20 9.64
C PRO A 89 -3.35 -1.42 10.31
N PRO A 90 -3.63 -0.72 11.40
CA PRO A 90 -2.63 0.12 12.07
C PRO A 90 -1.36 -0.64 12.48
N GLU A 91 -1.44 -1.92 12.82
CA GLU A 91 -0.27 -2.73 13.19
C GLU A 91 0.74 -2.87 12.04
N LEU A 92 0.28 -2.73 10.80
CA LEU A 92 1.14 -2.80 9.61
C LEU A 92 1.42 -1.42 9.02
N ALA A 93 1.02 -0.35 9.72
CA ALA A 93 1.20 1.03 9.30
C ALA A 93 1.88 1.84 10.42
N TYR A 94 1.21 2.85 10.95
CA TYR A 94 1.81 3.74 11.95
C TYR A 94 1.39 3.43 13.39
N GLY A 95 0.60 2.37 13.59
CA GLY A 95 0.27 1.86 14.90
C GLY A 95 -0.45 2.85 15.78
N GLU A 96 -0.15 2.80 17.07
CA GLU A 96 -0.79 3.63 18.08
C GLU A 96 -0.30 5.08 18.07
N ARG A 97 0.83 5.36 17.43
CA ARG A 97 1.40 6.72 17.40
C ARG A 97 0.79 7.59 16.31
N GLY A 98 0.35 6.98 15.20
CA GLY A 98 0.02 7.73 14.01
C GLY A 98 1.25 8.35 13.37
N ALA A 99 1.08 9.33 12.50
CA ALA A 99 2.19 9.99 11.81
C ALA A 99 1.88 11.46 11.57
N GLY A 100 2.75 12.33 12.07
CA GLY A 100 2.59 13.78 11.93
C GLY A 100 1.25 14.25 12.47
N GLY A 101 0.71 15.31 11.85
CA GLY A 101 -0.62 15.81 12.18
C GLY A 101 -1.72 15.22 11.32
N THR A 102 -1.40 14.35 10.37
CA THR A 102 -2.34 13.90 9.35
C THR A 102 -2.89 12.51 9.63
N ILE A 103 -2.05 11.59 10.11
CA ILE A 103 -2.47 10.22 10.40
C ILE A 103 -2.68 10.07 11.91
N PRO A 104 -3.94 9.88 12.36
CA PRO A 104 -4.20 9.74 13.77
C PRO A 104 -3.72 8.39 14.32
N PRO A 105 -3.64 8.25 15.66
CA PRO A 105 -3.35 6.95 16.25
C PRO A 105 -4.36 5.89 15.86
N LYS A 106 -3.89 4.66 15.71
CA LYS A 106 -4.73 3.50 15.39
C LYS A 106 -5.49 3.62 14.07
N ALA A 107 -4.92 4.36 13.10
CA ALA A 107 -5.59 4.57 11.82
C ALA A 107 -5.39 3.38 10.88
N THR A 108 -6.48 2.94 10.27
CA THR A 108 -6.45 2.05 9.10
C THR A 108 -6.24 2.91 7.87
N LEU A 109 -5.30 2.51 7.02
CA LEU A 109 -4.95 3.27 5.83
C LEU A 109 -5.44 2.55 4.58
N VAL A 110 -5.85 3.34 3.58
CA VAL A 110 -6.26 2.83 2.27
C VAL A 110 -5.31 3.40 1.24
N PHE A 111 -4.67 2.52 0.46
CA PHE A 111 -3.78 2.93 -0.62
C PHE A 111 -4.21 2.30 -1.94
N GLU A 112 -4.07 3.07 -3.02
CA GLU A 112 -3.94 2.48 -4.36
C GLU A 112 -2.48 2.63 -4.75
N VAL A 113 -1.81 1.51 -5.05
CA VAL A 113 -0.38 1.47 -5.34
C VAL A 113 -0.17 0.84 -6.70
N GLU A 114 0.55 1.53 -7.57
CA GLU A 114 0.95 1.00 -8.86
C GLU A 114 2.46 0.81 -8.86
N LEU A 115 2.92 -0.42 -9.12
CA LEU A 115 4.34 -0.74 -9.19
C LEU A 115 4.82 -0.50 -10.62
N LEU A 116 5.61 0.56 -10.81
CA LEU A 116 6.04 0.98 -12.13
C LEU A 116 7.33 0.30 -12.56
N GLU A 117 8.28 0.13 -11.62
CA GLU A 117 9.63 -0.28 -11.97
C GLU A 117 10.37 -0.80 -10.75
N ILE A 118 11.30 -1.73 -10.96
CA ILE A 118 12.29 -2.15 -9.96
C ILE A 118 13.64 -1.57 -10.41
N GLN A 119 14.27 -0.81 -9.53
CA GLN A 119 15.57 -0.22 -9.82
C GLN A 119 16.71 -1.17 -9.50
#